data_5d7cd58e9bb790c7db8fbddab7e7ba12
#
_entry.id   5d7cd58e9bb790c7db8fbddab7e7ba12
#
_cell.length_a   1.000
_cell.length_b   1.000
_cell.length_c   1.000
_cell.angle_alpha   90.00
_cell.angle_beta   90.00
_cell.angle_gamma   90.00
#
_symmetry.space_group_name_H-M   'P 1'
#
loop_
_entity.id
_entity.type
_entity.pdbx_description
1 polymer ?
#
loop_
_entity_poly.entity_id
_entity_poly.type
_entity_poly.pdbx_seq_one_letter_code
_entity_poly.pdbx_strand_id
1 'polypeptide(L)'
;MQAKNRLMMNRGVIEMTKRYVGIVAAPGAPDALAKKIKKDLPDILAEHFEEDYEWEVEVFVDPLTNYAELTKELFQKTEKYYSENDWDYTMFITDLPIYHNDHITVIDLNEKTEVGVVSLPAYGWPPNKKGILDTIVTLITSVQADNDRDEAARDDTGRDSLVSAFSPYFKTSRLHYDSDYREETGSEHSIYQIDDNLRGYLRLVSGMSWANNPFNMLRILSGVVALAFATGAFSMMFSTMWNLSNIFSTWRLLAVSLLAVTGMVTWIIISHNLWETREQEADIRFLKLYNGATLLTLLISLVFYFIVLYLMFLTAGLVLLPPDYILRNIGEEEVGIRFYLELAWFATSLSTVVASIGASVQDKSIIQESTYGYRHRFRLQNKEKD
;
A
#
# COMPACT_ATOMS: atom_id res chain seq x y z
N MET A 1 -22.81 -67.46 -10.61
CA MET A 1 -21.65 -66.98 -9.88
C MET A 1 -20.65 -66.35 -10.85
N GLN A 2 -21.10 -65.65 -11.91
CA GLN A 2 -20.27 -64.98 -12.92
C GLN A 2 -20.73 -63.58 -13.32
N ALA A 3 -21.67 -63.01 -12.56
CA ALA A 3 -22.20 -61.63 -12.85
C ALA A 3 -21.78 -60.56 -11.83
N LYS A 4 -20.86 -60.86 -10.90
CA LYS A 4 -20.43 -59.93 -9.81
C LYS A 4 -19.00 -59.43 -9.94
N ASN A 5 -18.28 -59.84 -11.00
CA ASN A 5 -16.86 -59.45 -11.20
C ASN A 5 -16.61 -58.49 -12.37
N ARG A 6 -17.63 -57.73 -12.82
CA ARG A 6 -17.47 -56.80 -13.95
C ARG A 6 -17.71 -55.32 -13.57
N LEU A 7 -17.76 -55.01 -12.27
CA LEU A 7 -18.01 -53.65 -11.76
C LEU A 7 -16.86 -53.06 -10.93
N MET A 8 -15.68 -53.66 -11.00
CA MET A 8 -14.47 -53.14 -10.31
C MET A 8 -13.27 -53.07 -11.26
N MET A 9 -13.44 -52.46 -12.43
CA MET A 9 -12.31 -52.04 -13.26
C MET A 9 -12.77 -50.90 -14.15
N ASN A 10 -12.67 -49.69 -13.65
CA ASN A 10 -12.30 -48.44 -14.31
C ASN A 10 -12.56 -47.25 -13.35
N ARG A 11 -11.85 -47.19 -12.23
CA ARG A 11 -11.43 -45.91 -11.74
C ARG A 11 -10.17 -45.62 -12.54
N GLY A 12 -10.35 -45.04 -13.73
CA GLY A 12 -9.29 -44.36 -14.42
C GLY A 12 -8.72 -43.33 -13.46
N VAL A 13 -7.44 -43.36 -13.28
CA VAL A 13 -6.72 -42.21 -12.71
C VAL A 13 -7.08 -41.07 -13.63
N ILE A 14 -7.96 -40.18 -13.19
CA ILE A 14 -8.19 -38.89 -13.85
C ILE A 14 -6.86 -38.19 -13.66
N GLU A 15 -6.04 -38.16 -14.69
CA GLU A 15 -4.83 -37.37 -14.75
C GLU A 15 -5.31 -35.90 -14.76
N MET A 16 -5.32 -35.25 -13.57
CA MET A 16 -5.70 -33.85 -13.46
C MET A 16 -4.72 -33.02 -14.29
N THR A 17 -5.24 -32.19 -15.17
CA THR A 17 -4.41 -31.30 -15.99
C THR A 17 -3.85 -30.23 -15.10
N LYS A 18 -2.52 -30.04 -15.09
CA LYS A 18 -1.89 -28.96 -14.34
C LYS A 18 -2.10 -27.62 -15.04
N ARG A 19 -2.43 -26.61 -14.24
CA ARG A 19 -2.57 -25.21 -14.68
C ARG A 19 -1.69 -24.31 -13.82
N TYR A 20 -0.97 -23.41 -14.49
CA TYR A 20 0.01 -22.55 -13.87
C TYR A 20 -0.42 -21.07 -13.90
N VAL A 21 -0.43 -20.43 -12.73
CA VAL A 21 -0.68 -18.99 -12.61
C VAL A 21 0.59 -18.30 -12.15
N GLY A 22 1.15 -17.46 -12.99
CA GLY A 22 2.29 -16.61 -12.67
C GLY A 22 1.83 -15.27 -12.07
N ILE A 23 2.30 -14.92 -10.89
CA ILE A 23 2.10 -13.60 -10.29
C ILE A 23 3.43 -12.88 -10.28
N VAL A 24 3.54 -11.82 -11.08
CA VAL A 24 4.71 -10.94 -11.11
C VAL A 24 4.41 -9.70 -10.30
N ALA A 25 5.11 -9.52 -9.20
CA ALA A 25 4.84 -8.44 -8.25
C ALA A 25 5.98 -7.43 -8.18
N ALA A 26 5.63 -6.17 -8.05
CA ALA A 26 6.58 -5.13 -7.69
C ALA A 26 7.18 -5.40 -6.30
N PRO A 27 8.45 -5.04 -6.05
CA PRO A 27 9.06 -5.19 -4.74
C PRO A 27 8.30 -4.43 -3.64
N GLY A 28 8.24 -4.99 -2.44
CA GLY A 28 7.66 -4.37 -1.26
C GLY A 28 6.24 -4.82 -0.97
N ALA A 29 5.27 -3.90 -0.95
CA ALA A 29 3.90 -4.22 -0.58
C ALA A 29 3.19 -5.18 -1.58
N PRO A 30 3.35 -5.03 -2.91
CA PRO A 30 2.81 -5.98 -3.87
C PRO A 30 3.37 -7.40 -3.69
N ASP A 31 4.69 -7.55 -3.52
CA ASP A 31 5.34 -8.84 -3.27
C ASP A 31 4.81 -9.50 -1.98
N ALA A 32 4.74 -8.73 -0.89
CA ALA A 32 4.22 -9.22 0.37
C ALA A 32 2.76 -9.69 0.27
N LEU A 33 1.97 -9.02 -0.56
CA LEU A 33 0.58 -9.39 -0.85
C LEU A 33 0.50 -10.62 -1.76
N ALA A 34 1.28 -10.67 -2.85
CA ALA A 34 1.34 -11.79 -3.78
C ALA A 34 1.70 -13.11 -3.07
N LYS A 35 2.67 -13.08 -2.15
CA LYS A 35 3.02 -14.23 -1.31
C LYS A 35 1.88 -14.73 -0.40
N LYS A 36 0.99 -13.83 0.02
CA LYS A 36 -0.21 -14.20 0.79
C LYS A 36 -1.30 -14.77 -0.13
N ILE A 37 -1.44 -14.22 -1.33
CA ILE A 37 -2.38 -14.69 -2.35
C ILE A 37 -1.98 -16.08 -2.83
N LYS A 38 -0.71 -16.33 -3.10
CA LYS A 38 -0.16 -17.63 -3.51
C LYS A 38 -0.66 -18.78 -2.64
N LYS A 39 -0.89 -18.55 -1.35
CA LYS A 39 -1.31 -19.61 -0.41
C LYS A 39 -2.76 -20.01 -0.56
N ASP A 40 -3.62 -19.04 -0.89
CA ASP A 40 -5.08 -19.26 -0.87
C ASP A 40 -5.63 -19.46 -2.30
N LEU A 41 -4.94 -18.92 -3.31
CA LEU A 41 -5.42 -18.91 -4.70
C LEU A 41 -5.62 -20.30 -5.30
N PRO A 42 -4.72 -21.30 -5.12
CA PRO A 42 -4.92 -22.64 -5.68
C PRO A 42 -6.22 -23.29 -5.19
N ASP A 43 -6.49 -23.23 -3.89
CA ASP A 43 -7.68 -23.84 -3.29
C ASP A 43 -8.97 -23.17 -3.80
N ILE A 44 -8.94 -21.83 -3.94
CA ILE A 44 -10.09 -21.07 -4.44
C ILE A 44 -10.35 -21.33 -5.92
N LEU A 45 -9.29 -21.44 -6.74
CA LEU A 45 -9.43 -21.81 -8.15
C LEU A 45 -9.97 -23.23 -8.31
N ALA A 46 -9.48 -24.20 -7.52
CA ALA A 46 -9.98 -25.56 -7.53
C ALA A 46 -11.47 -25.65 -7.14
N GLU A 47 -11.92 -24.81 -6.19
CA GLU A 47 -13.34 -24.71 -5.82
C GLU A 47 -14.22 -24.13 -6.95
N HIS A 48 -13.67 -23.19 -7.76
CA HIS A 48 -14.41 -22.54 -8.85
C HIS A 48 -14.48 -23.40 -10.13
N PHE A 49 -13.47 -24.23 -10.39
CA PHE A 49 -13.33 -24.99 -11.64
C PHE A 49 -13.62 -26.50 -11.49
N GLU A 50 -14.41 -26.90 -10.49
CA GLU A 50 -14.95 -28.26 -10.30
C GLU A 50 -13.93 -29.39 -10.54
N GLU A 51 -12.86 -29.45 -9.73
CA GLU A 51 -11.91 -30.58 -9.59
C GLU A 51 -11.16 -31.07 -10.87
N ASP A 52 -11.33 -30.40 -12.03
CA ASP A 52 -10.71 -30.88 -13.28
C ASP A 52 -9.23 -30.48 -13.41
N TYR A 53 -8.74 -29.52 -12.58
CA TYR A 53 -7.40 -28.97 -12.68
C TYR A 53 -6.64 -29.00 -11.35
N GLU A 54 -5.33 -29.31 -11.43
CA GLU A 54 -4.38 -29.07 -10.34
C GLU A 54 -3.73 -27.69 -10.56
N TRP A 55 -4.04 -26.71 -9.68
CA TRP A 55 -3.57 -25.35 -9.81
C TRP A 55 -2.25 -25.13 -9.08
N GLU A 56 -1.24 -24.67 -9.80
CA GLU A 56 0.04 -24.23 -9.24
C GLU A 56 0.19 -22.71 -9.41
N VAL A 57 0.58 -22.00 -8.33
CA VAL A 57 0.77 -20.55 -8.35
C VAL A 57 2.23 -20.23 -8.07
N GLU A 58 2.86 -19.50 -8.98
CA GLU A 58 4.22 -19.03 -8.84
C GLU A 58 4.24 -17.51 -8.59
N VAL A 59 5.21 -17.04 -7.79
CA VAL A 59 5.38 -15.60 -7.51
C VAL A 59 6.79 -15.19 -7.83
N PHE A 60 6.92 -14.22 -8.73
CA PHE A 60 8.17 -13.59 -9.09
C PHE A 60 8.16 -12.12 -8.66
N VAL A 61 9.33 -11.61 -8.29
CA VAL A 61 9.51 -10.20 -7.93
C VAL A 61 10.32 -9.53 -9.02
N ASP A 62 9.69 -8.59 -9.72
CA ASP A 62 10.36 -7.81 -10.76
C ASP A 62 10.32 -6.32 -10.43
N PRO A 63 11.47 -5.65 -10.24
CA PRO A 63 11.54 -4.21 -10.01
C PRO A 63 10.90 -3.37 -11.14
N LEU A 64 10.82 -3.93 -12.34
CA LEU A 64 10.35 -3.21 -13.54
C LEU A 64 8.82 -3.18 -13.68
N THR A 65 8.07 -3.91 -12.83
CA THR A 65 6.60 -3.75 -12.73
C THR A 65 6.18 -2.37 -12.20
N ASN A 66 7.12 -1.44 -12.09
CA ASN A 66 6.95 -0.13 -11.46
C ASN A 66 7.07 1.06 -12.43
N TYR A 67 6.79 0.89 -13.72
CA TYR A 67 6.88 1.98 -14.70
C TYR A 67 5.49 2.48 -15.11
N ALA A 68 5.06 3.63 -14.58
CA ALA A 68 3.77 4.24 -14.89
C ALA A 68 3.65 4.75 -16.34
N GLU A 69 4.76 5.16 -16.96
CA GLU A 69 4.80 5.65 -18.34
C GLU A 69 4.88 4.53 -19.37
N LEU A 70 5.00 3.28 -18.94
CA LEU A 70 5.39 2.15 -19.75
C LEU A 70 4.39 0.99 -19.69
N THR A 71 3.11 1.30 -19.83
CA THR A 71 2.10 0.25 -20.12
C THR A 71 2.58 -0.62 -21.28
N LYS A 72 3.21 -0.01 -22.26
CA LYS A 72 3.84 -0.69 -23.42
C LYS A 72 4.99 -1.63 -23.03
N GLU A 73 5.98 -1.14 -22.28
CA GLU A 73 7.12 -1.99 -21.87
C GLU A 73 6.69 -3.06 -20.86
N LEU A 74 5.67 -2.77 -20.05
CA LEU A 74 5.10 -3.74 -19.14
C LEU A 74 4.51 -4.92 -19.93
N PHE A 75 3.68 -4.66 -20.94
CA PHE A 75 3.09 -5.69 -21.79
C PHE A 75 4.14 -6.42 -22.64
N GLN A 76 5.13 -5.75 -23.20
CA GLN A 76 6.22 -6.40 -23.95
C GLN A 76 7.06 -7.35 -23.07
N LYS A 77 7.30 -6.99 -21.80
CA LYS A 77 7.95 -7.89 -20.84
C LYS A 77 7.06 -9.04 -20.42
N THR A 78 5.78 -8.81 -20.39
CA THR A 78 4.78 -9.80 -20.04
C THR A 78 4.77 -10.95 -21.03
N GLU A 79 4.82 -10.64 -22.33
CA GLU A 79 4.97 -11.65 -23.38
C GLU A 79 6.23 -12.50 -23.18
N LYS A 80 7.30 -11.88 -22.66
CA LYS A 80 8.54 -12.59 -22.34
C LYS A 80 8.35 -13.57 -21.16
N TYR A 81 7.74 -13.12 -20.05
CA TYR A 81 7.47 -14.00 -18.91
C TYR A 81 6.52 -15.14 -19.26
N TYR A 82 5.47 -14.85 -20.03
CA TYR A 82 4.52 -15.83 -20.54
C TYR A 82 5.23 -16.88 -21.40
N SER A 83 6.10 -16.47 -22.33
CA SER A 83 6.81 -17.37 -23.24
C SER A 83 7.95 -18.17 -22.57
N GLU A 84 8.55 -17.65 -21.50
CA GLU A 84 9.68 -18.30 -20.82
C GLU A 84 9.28 -19.29 -19.72
N ASN A 85 8.06 -19.18 -19.15
CA ASN A 85 7.67 -19.96 -17.97
C ASN A 85 6.51 -20.94 -18.19
N ASP A 86 5.96 -21.04 -19.40
CA ASP A 86 4.81 -21.92 -19.74
C ASP A 86 3.59 -21.72 -18.80
N TRP A 87 3.34 -20.47 -18.33
CA TRP A 87 2.18 -20.18 -17.50
C TRP A 87 0.92 -20.06 -18.35
N ASP A 88 -0.19 -20.59 -17.83
CA ASP A 88 -1.50 -20.43 -18.48
C ASP A 88 -2.05 -19.01 -18.29
N TYR A 89 -1.82 -18.39 -17.11
CA TYR A 89 -2.27 -17.04 -16.78
C TYR A 89 -1.15 -16.25 -16.12
N THR A 90 -1.06 -14.95 -16.45
CA THR A 90 -0.05 -14.09 -15.86
C THR A 90 -0.68 -12.83 -15.28
N MET A 91 -0.46 -12.57 -13.98
CA MET A 91 -0.99 -11.40 -13.28
C MET A 91 0.15 -10.52 -12.76
N PHE A 92 0.15 -9.26 -13.16
CA PHE A 92 1.07 -8.25 -12.65
C PHE A 92 0.41 -7.46 -11.54
N ILE A 93 1.09 -7.34 -10.39
CA ILE A 93 0.64 -6.51 -9.28
C ILE A 93 1.65 -5.39 -9.08
N THR A 94 1.24 -4.17 -9.40
CA THR A 94 2.07 -2.98 -9.28
C THR A 94 1.63 -2.08 -8.12
N ASP A 95 2.58 -1.36 -7.53
CA ASP A 95 2.32 -0.28 -6.57
C ASP A 95 2.19 1.09 -7.25
N LEU A 96 2.20 1.15 -8.60
CA LEU A 96 2.04 2.37 -9.36
C LEU A 96 0.58 2.73 -9.61
N PRO A 97 0.23 4.03 -9.60
CA PRO A 97 -1.01 4.51 -10.17
C PRO A 97 -0.95 4.41 -11.70
N ILE A 98 -1.98 3.84 -12.30
CA ILE A 98 -2.11 3.71 -13.74
C ILE A 98 -3.30 4.57 -14.19
N TYR A 99 -3.12 5.28 -15.31
CA TYR A 99 -4.17 6.09 -15.93
C TYR A 99 -4.39 5.67 -17.37
N HIS A 100 -5.66 5.66 -17.77
CA HIS A 100 -6.07 5.52 -19.15
C HIS A 100 -7.24 6.48 -19.42
N ASN A 101 -7.15 7.29 -20.49
CA ASN A 101 -8.19 8.28 -20.88
C ASN A 101 -8.66 9.17 -19.72
N ASP A 102 -7.72 9.71 -18.92
CA ASP A 102 -7.99 10.54 -17.74
C ASP A 102 -8.78 9.85 -16.61
N HIS A 103 -8.92 8.53 -16.64
CA HIS A 103 -9.48 7.72 -15.57
C HIS A 103 -8.40 6.89 -14.86
N ILE A 104 -8.66 6.55 -13.61
CA ILE A 104 -7.76 5.73 -12.81
C ILE A 104 -8.00 4.26 -13.17
N THR A 105 -7.00 3.60 -13.74
CA THR A 105 -7.05 2.18 -14.07
C THR A 105 -6.86 1.34 -12.82
N VAL A 106 -7.78 0.44 -12.58
CA VAL A 106 -7.73 -0.56 -11.51
C VAL A 106 -7.11 -1.84 -12.05
N ILE A 107 -7.60 -2.27 -13.21
CA ILE A 107 -7.24 -3.50 -13.89
C ILE A 107 -7.12 -3.20 -15.39
N ASP A 108 -6.12 -3.78 -16.02
CA ASP A 108 -5.93 -3.79 -17.47
C ASP A 108 -5.64 -5.23 -17.88
N LEU A 109 -6.52 -5.83 -18.67
CA LEU A 109 -6.45 -7.22 -19.11
C LEU A 109 -6.25 -7.26 -20.63
N ASN A 110 -5.17 -7.90 -21.07
CA ASN A 110 -4.98 -8.26 -22.46
C ASN A 110 -5.68 -9.58 -22.74
N GLU A 111 -6.74 -9.55 -23.52
CA GLU A 111 -7.59 -10.72 -23.78
C GLU A 111 -6.86 -11.81 -24.62
N LYS A 112 -5.89 -11.41 -25.44
CA LYS A 112 -5.19 -12.35 -26.34
C LYS A 112 -4.07 -13.12 -25.63
N THR A 113 -3.36 -12.46 -24.71
CA THR A 113 -2.21 -13.06 -24.02
C THR A 113 -2.53 -13.52 -22.61
N GLU A 114 -3.78 -13.38 -22.17
CA GLU A 114 -4.26 -13.77 -20.82
C GLU A 114 -3.48 -13.12 -19.68
N VAL A 115 -3.04 -11.89 -19.92
CA VAL A 115 -2.21 -11.11 -19.02
C VAL A 115 -2.99 -9.99 -18.41
N GLY A 116 -3.09 -10.00 -17.07
CA GLY A 116 -3.72 -8.94 -16.29
C GLY A 116 -2.72 -8.08 -15.53
N VAL A 117 -2.96 -6.77 -15.50
CA VAL A 117 -2.21 -5.80 -14.68
C VAL A 117 -3.16 -5.23 -13.64
N VAL A 118 -2.78 -5.32 -12.37
CA VAL A 118 -3.56 -4.82 -11.23
C VAL A 118 -2.81 -3.68 -10.54
N SER A 119 -3.42 -2.49 -10.51
CA SER A 119 -2.90 -1.32 -9.80
C SER A 119 -3.33 -1.39 -8.33
N LEU A 120 -2.40 -1.77 -7.44
CA LEU A 120 -2.67 -1.88 -6.01
C LEU A 120 -3.15 -0.58 -5.35
N PRO A 121 -2.59 0.62 -5.69
CA PRO A 121 -3.07 1.90 -5.16
C PRO A 121 -4.53 2.19 -5.40
N ALA A 122 -5.09 1.72 -6.53
CA ALA A 122 -6.49 1.93 -6.87
C ALA A 122 -7.48 1.26 -5.89
N TYR A 123 -7.02 0.28 -5.09
CA TYR A 123 -7.82 -0.33 -4.02
C TYR A 123 -7.87 0.50 -2.74
N GLY A 124 -7.00 1.52 -2.58
CA GLY A 124 -6.97 2.41 -1.42
C GLY A 124 -6.33 1.79 -0.18
N TRP A 125 -6.59 2.36 0.99
CA TRP A 125 -6.04 1.94 2.28
C TRP A 125 -7.09 1.29 3.20
N PRO A 126 -6.80 0.16 3.83
CA PRO A 126 -5.82 -0.86 3.39
C PRO A 126 -6.35 -1.56 2.14
N PRO A 127 -5.51 -2.00 1.21
CA PRO A 127 -5.98 -2.78 0.09
C PRO A 127 -6.58 -4.09 0.61
N ASN A 128 -7.79 -4.36 0.19
CA ASN A 128 -8.52 -5.55 0.62
C ASN A 128 -7.94 -6.79 -0.10
N LYS A 129 -7.19 -7.63 0.65
CA LYS A 129 -6.64 -8.88 0.12
C LYS A 129 -7.72 -9.72 -0.58
N LYS A 130 -8.89 -9.85 0.05
CA LYS A 130 -10.01 -10.60 -0.53
C LYS A 130 -10.46 -9.99 -1.85
N GLY A 131 -10.58 -8.64 -1.93
CA GLY A 131 -10.97 -7.98 -3.16
C GLY A 131 -9.99 -8.21 -4.30
N ILE A 132 -8.69 -8.20 -4.03
CA ILE A 132 -7.66 -8.45 -5.04
C ILE A 132 -7.67 -9.92 -5.46
N LEU A 133 -7.84 -10.83 -4.52
CA LEU A 133 -7.93 -12.26 -4.79
C LEU A 133 -9.18 -12.59 -5.61
N ASP A 134 -10.35 -12.09 -5.22
CA ASP A 134 -11.59 -12.24 -5.97
C ASP A 134 -11.47 -11.63 -7.38
N THR A 135 -10.73 -10.52 -7.53
CA THR A 135 -10.42 -9.92 -8.82
C THR A 135 -9.62 -10.88 -9.69
N ILE A 136 -8.54 -11.47 -9.17
CA ILE A 136 -7.70 -12.41 -9.92
C ILE A 136 -8.51 -13.64 -10.34
N VAL A 137 -9.28 -14.23 -9.42
CA VAL A 137 -10.13 -15.39 -9.71
C VAL A 137 -11.15 -15.05 -10.80
N THR A 138 -11.84 -13.92 -10.67
CA THR A 138 -12.85 -13.50 -11.65
C THR A 138 -12.24 -13.25 -13.03
N LEU A 139 -11.01 -12.66 -13.10
CA LEU A 139 -10.30 -12.47 -14.36
C LEU A 139 -9.95 -13.81 -15.01
N ILE A 140 -9.40 -14.75 -14.26
CA ILE A 140 -9.07 -16.10 -14.77
C ILE A 140 -10.33 -16.80 -15.27
N THR A 141 -11.43 -16.72 -14.51
CA THR A 141 -12.72 -17.34 -14.88
C THR A 141 -13.29 -16.71 -16.15
N SER A 142 -13.19 -15.39 -16.32
CA SER A 142 -13.71 -14.71 -17.51
C SER A 142 -12.93 -15.07 -18.75
N VAL A 143 -11.60 -15.09 -18.68
CA VAL A 143 -10.73 -15.48 -19.79
C VAL A 143 -10.99 -16.92 -20.22
N GLN A 144 -11.16 -17.85 -19.28
CA GLN A 144 -11.47 -19.25 -19.61
C GLN A 144 -12.85 -19.37 -20.24
N ALA A 145 -13.87 -18.67 -19.75
CA ALA A 145 -15.20 -18.68 -20.31
C ALA A 145 -15.25 -18.09 -21.74
N ASP A 146 -14.37 -17.13 -22.06
CA ASP A 146 -14.27 -16.55 -23.40
C ASP A 146 -13.50 -17.46 -24.37
N ASN A 147 -12.55 -18.25 -23.89
CA ASN A 147 -11.84 -19.26 -24.70
C ASN A 147 -12.73 -20.44 -25.08
N ASP A 148 -13.72 -20.78 -24.24
CA ASP A 148 -14.68 -21.86 -24.49
C ASP A 148 -15.85 -21.43 -25.42
N ARG A 149 -15.96 -20.13 -25.74
CA ARG A 149 -17.00 -19.58 -26.62
C ARG A 149 -16.45 -19.30 -28.01
N ASP A 150 -17.26 -19.62 -29.04
CA ASP A 150 -16.97 -19.21 -30.42
C ASP A 150 -16.83 -17.67 -30.51
N GLU A 151 -15.83 -17.18 -31.28
CA GLU A 151 -15.52 -15.74 -31.49
C GLU A 151 -16.74 -14.86 -31.82
N ALA A 152 -17.80 -15.44 -32.39
CA ALA A 152 -19.04 -14.75 -32.75
C ALA A 152 -19.99 -14.48 -31.58
N ALA A 153 -19.74 -15.03 -30.39
CA ALA A 153 -20.62 -14.95 -29.21
C ALA A 153 -20.00 -14.12 -28.06
N ARG A 154 -18.94 -13.38 -28.31
CA ARG A 154 -18.34 -12.43 -27.33
C ARG A 154 -19.28 -11.24 -27.19
N ASP A 155 -20.18 -11.31 -26.20
CA ASP A 155 -21.23 -10.33 -25.95
C ASP A 155 -20.87 -9.44 -24.72
N ASP A 156 -21.33 -8.20 -24.74
CA ASP A 156 -21.18 -7.20 -23.66
C ASP A 156 -21.71 -7.67 -22.29
N THR A 157 -22.58 -8.69 -22.27
CA THR A 157 -23.16 -9.25 -21.04
C THR A 157 -22.11 -9.87 -20.08
N GLY A 158 -21.02 -10.43 -20.58
CA GLY A 158 -19.92 -10.95 -19.74
C GLY A 158 -19.16 -9.82 -19.02
N ARG A 159 -18.94 -8.71 -19.69
CA ARG A 159 -18.20 -7.53 -19.21
C ARG A 159 -18.95 -6.77 -18.13
N ASP A 160 -20.26 -6.61 -18.26
CA ASP A 160 -21.13 -6.01 -17.23
C ASP A 160 -21.18 -6.87 -15.95
N SER A 161 -21.06 -8.20 -16.09
CA SER A 161 -21.01 -9.12 -14.95
C SER A 161 -19.72 -8.91 -14.13
N LEU A 162 -18.57 -8.66 -14.78
CA LEU A 162 -17.30 -8.37 -14.11
C LEU A 162 -17.35 -7.02 -13.36
N VAL A 163 -17.91 -5.97 -13.98
CA VAL A 163 -18.13 -4.68 -13.30
C VAL A 163 -18.96 -4.87 -12.05
N SER A 164 -20.01 -5.68 -12.11
CA SER A 164 -20.86 -5.97 -10.96
C SER A 164 -20.14 -6.79 -9.88
N ALA A 165 -19.28 -7.73 -10.25
CA ALA A 165 -18.49 -8.54 -9.34
C ALA A 165 -17.44 -7.69 -8.58
N PHE A 166 -16.82 -6.71 -9.23
CA PHE A 166 -15.81 -5.84 -8.61
C PHE A 166 -16.41 -4.64 -7.86
N SER A 167 -17.59 -4.18 -8.23
CA SER A 167 -18.25 -3.01 -7.62
C SER A 167 -18.31 -3.02 -6.09
N PRO A 168 -18.50 -4.15 -5.37
CA PRO A 168 -18.49 -4.16 -3.91
C PRO A 168 -17.21 -3.62 -3.27
N TYR A 169 -16.07 -3.73 -3.96
CA TYR A 169 -14.77 -3.23 -3.49
C TYR A 169 -14.56 -1.74 -3.78
N PHE A 170 -15.41 -1.15 -4.64
CA PHE A 170 -15.33 0.25 -5.09
C PHE A 170 -16.55 1.09 -4.72
N LYS A 171 -17.19 0.81 -3.56
CA LYS A 171 -18.42 1.47 -3.09
C LYS A 171 -18.38 2.99 -3.09
N THR A 172 -17.20 3.59 -2.92
CA THR A 172 -17.02 5.06 -2.89
C THR A 172 -16.65 5.66 -4.23
N SER A 173 -16.37 4.83 -5.23
CA SER A 173 -15.97 5.24 -6.57
C SER A 173 -16.74 4.38 -7.57
N ARG A 174 -17.30 5.00 -8.61
CA ARG A 174 -18.00 4.25 -9.64
C ARG A 174 -16.98 3.52 -10.51
N LEU A 175 -17.15 2.20 -10.67
CA LEU A 175 -16.35 1.40 -11.57
C LEU A 175 -16.96 1.44 -12.98
N HIS A 176 -16.11 1.68 -13.97
CA HIS A 176 -16.45 1.71 -15.39
C HIS A 176 -15.63 0.67 -16.13
N TYR A 177 -16.19 0.16 -17.20
CA TYR A 177 -15.49 -0.66 -18.18
C TYR A 177 -15.21 0.21 -19.41
N ASP A 178 -14.01 0.04 -19.99
CA ASP A 178 -13.61 0.61 -21.26
C ASP A 178 -12.82 -0.48 -22.04
N SER A 179 -12.85 -0.42 -23.36
CA SER A 179 -12.04 -1.29 -24.20
C SER A 179 -11.17 -0.46 -25.13
N ASP A 180 -9.91 -0.86 -25.27
CA ASP A 180 -8.95 -0.16 -26.09
C ASP A 180 -8.15 -1.15 -26.94
N TYR A 181 -8.21 -0.98 -28.26
CA TYR A 181 -7.34 -1.75 -29.17
C TYR A 181 -5.98 -1.09 -29.25
N ARG A 182 -4.95 -1.80 -28.76
CA ARG A 182 -3.58 -1.30 -28.81
C ARG A 182 -2.83 -1.91 -29.98
N GLU A 183 -2.43 -1.06 -30.93
CA GLU A 183 -1.60 -1.47 -32.07
C GLU A 183 -0.29 -2.13 -31.65
N GLU A 184 0.22 -1.74 -30.50
CA GLU A 184 1.49 -2.18 -29.92
C GLU A 184 1.50 -3.65 -29.51
N THR A 185 0.40 -4.14 -28.96
CA THR A 185 0.19 -5.55 -28.58
C THR A 185 -0.58 -6.31 -29.66
N GLY A 186 -1.18 -5.61 -30.63
CA GLY A 186 -2.04 -6.19 -31.66
C GLY A 186 -3.26 -6.90 -31.08
N SER A 187 -3.78 -6.37 -29.96
CA SER A 187 -4.86 -6.99 -29.18
C SER A 187 -5.79 -5.97 -28.54
N GLU A 188 -7.01 -6.38 -28.26
CA GLU A 188 -7.96 -5.65 -27.44
C GLU A 188 -7.62 -5.79 -25.95
N HIS A 189 -7.76 -4.70 -25.23
CA HIS A 189 -7.57 -4.63 -23.79
C HIS A 189 -8.90 -4.32 -23.10
N SER A 190 -9.24 -5.10 -22.09
CA SER A 190 -10.36 -4.84 -21.19
C SER A 190 -9.87 -4.05 -19.98
N ILE A 191 -10.32 -2.78 -19.88
CA ILE A 191 -9.82 -1.84 -18.89
C ILE A 191 -10.94 -1.50 -17.89
N TYR A 192 -10.68 -1.77 -16.61
CA TYR A 192 -11.58 -1.41 -15.52
C TYR A 192 -11.05 -0.19 -14.79
N GLN A 193 -11.87 0.87 -14.72
CA GLN A 193 -11.45 2.20 -14.30
C GLN A 193 -12.38 2.77 -13.25
N ILE A 194 -11.88 3.72 -12.48
CA ILE A 194 -12.66 4.57 -11.59
C ILE A 194 -12.46 6.04 -11.93
N ASP A 195 -13.43 6.88 -11.58
CA ASP A 195 -13.35 8.31 -11.85
C ASP A 195 -12.16 8.96 -11.16
N ASP A 196 -11.40 9.80 -11.91
CA ASP A 196 -10.38 10.69 -11.34
C ASP A 196 -11.02 11.95 -10.76
N ASN A 197 -11.75 11.76 -9.67
CA ASN A 197 -12.31 12.83 -8.85
C ASN A 197 -11.58 12.89 -7.50
N LEU A 198 -11.99 13.81 -6.61
CA LEU A 198 -11.37 13.93 -5.28
C LEU A 198 -11.36 12.61 -4.50
N ARG A 199 -12.39 11.76 -4.64
CA ARG A 199 -12.46 10.45 -3.97
C ARG A 199 -11.48 9.46 -4.58
N GLY A 200 -11.37 9.43 -5.92
CA GLY A 200 -10.39 8.64 -6.66
C GLY A 200 -8.96 9.05 -6.28
N TYR A 201 -8.68 10.35 -6.27
CA TYR A 201 -7.40 10.90 -5.83
C TYR A 201 -7.04 10.48 -4.38
N LEU A 202 -7.96 10.66 -3.42
CA LEU A 202 -7.71 10.26 -2.03
C LEU A 202 -7.53 8.74 -1.89
N ARG A 203 -8.23 7.95 -2.68
CA ARG A 203 -8.08 6.50 -2.75
C ARG A 203 -6.68 6.14 -3.23
N LEU A 204 -6.20 6.70 -4.36
CA LEU A 204 -4.85 6.47 -4.86
C LEU A 204 -3.78 6.89 -3.84
N VAL A 205 -3.86 8.10 -3.33
CA VAL A 205 -2.89 8.63 -2.35
C VAL A 205 -2.83 7.73 -1.11
N SER A 206 -3.99 7.26 -0.61
CA SER A 206 -4.03 6.36 0.54
C SER A 206 -3.43 4.98 0.22
N GLY A 207 -3.73 4.40 -0.94
CA GLY A 207 -3.17 3.13 -1.38
C GLY A 207 -1.65 3.19 -1.60
N MET A 208 -1.17 4.29 -2.22
CA MET A 208 0.26 4.54 -2.36
C MET A 208 0.96 4.71 -1.00
N SER A 209 0.33 5.44 -0.07
CA SER A 209 0.86 5.59 1.29
C SER A 209 0.95 4.24 2.02
N TRP A 210 -0.04 3.36 1.81
CA TRP A 210 0.03 1.99 2.34
C TRP A 210 1.21 1.21 1.74
N ALA A 211 1.43 1.33 0.42
CA ALA A 211 2.55 0.68 -0.27
C ALA A 211 3.93 1.18 0.21
N ASN A 212 4.01 2.42 0.70
CA ASN A 212 5.22 2.97 1.34
C ASN A 212 5.52 2.36 2.72
N ASN A 213 4.59 1.59 3.29
CA ASN A 213 4.73 0.96 4.60
C ASN A 213 5.09 1.95 5.73
N PRO A 214 4.18 2.87 6.11
CA PRO A 214 4.45 3.91 7.10
C PRO A 214 4.83 3.36 8.48
N PHE A 215 4.47 2.12 8.80
CA PHE A 215 4.85 1.47 10.04
C PHE A 215 6.34 1.10 10.08
N ASN A 216 6.96 0.80 8.94
CA ASN A 216 8.40 0.55 8.88
C ASN A 216 9.20 1.84 9.14
N MET A 217 8.62 3.01 8.83
CA MET A 217 9.21 4.30 9.13
C MET A 217 9.47 4.50 10.63
N LEU A 218 8.64 3.94 11.53
CA LEU A 218 8.88 3.96 12.97
C LEU A 218 10.18 3.25 13.36
N ARG A 219 10.51 2.15 12.69
CA ARG A 219 11.77 1.45 12.91
C ARG A 219 12.96 2.30 12.47
N ILE A 220 12.82 2.97 11.34
CA ILE A 220 13.84 3.90 10.81
C ILE A 220 14.04 5.06 11.77
N LEU A 221 12.95 5.61 12.33
CA LEU A 221 12.97 6.72 13.28
C LEU A 221 13.28 6.29 14.73
N SER A 222 13.65 5.04 15.00
CA SER A 222 13.87 4.57 16.37
C SER A 222 14.94 5.36 17.13
N GLY A 223 16.02 5.78 16.46
CA GLY A 223 17.04 6.65 17.02
C GLY A 223 16.50 8.04 17.37
N VAL A 224 15.59 8.55 16.56
CA VAL A 224 14.89 9.84 16.79
C VAL A 224 13.96 9.73 17.99
N VAL A 225 13.22 8.61 18.12
CA VAL A 225 12.38 8.30 19.31
C VAL A 225 13.23 8.29 20.57
N ALA A 226 14.38 7.59 20.54
CA ALA A 226 15.27 7.51 21.69
C ALA A 226 15.82 8.88 22.11
N LEU A 227 16.24 9.71 21.16
CA LEU A 227 16.72 11.07 21.40
C LEU A 227 15.58 11.95 21.96
N ALA A 228 14.40 11.90 21.37
CA ALA A 228 13.22 12.64 21.83
C ALA A 228 12.85 12.26 23.25
N PHE A 229 12.84 10.96 23.54
CA PHE A 229 12.51 10.47 24.87
C PHE A 229 13.55 10.90 25.91
N ALA A 230 14.84 10.76 25.62
CA ALA A 230 15.91 11.16 26.52
C ALA A 230 15.85 12.67 26.88
N THR A 231 15.68 13.52 25.86
CA THR A 231 15.59 14.97 26.06
C THR A 231 14.31 15.39 26.79
N GLY A 232 13.18 14.78 26.45
CA GLY A 232 11.89 15.08 27.09
C GLY A 232 11.79 14.53 28.49
N ALA A 233 12.32 13.33 28.78
CA ALA A 233 12.34 12.77 30.13
C ALA A 233 13.20 13.65 31.08
N PHE A 234 14.33 14.16 30.56
CA PHE A 234 15.10 15.14 31.30
C PHE A 234 14.31 16.43 31.56
N SER A 235 13.60 16.96 30.56
CA SER A 235 12.75 18.15 30.70
C SER A 235 11.65 17.96 31.71
N MET A 236 11.05 16.77 31.82
CA MET A 236 9.99 16.46 32.75
C MET A 236 10.42 16.55 34.23
N MET A 237 11.72 16.58 34.51
CA MET A 237 12.22 16.76 35.89
C MET A 237 12.16 18.22 36.37
N PHE A 238 11.89 19.17 35.47
CA PHE A 238 11.82 20.58 35.83
C PHE A 238 10.39 21.00 36.19
N SER A 239 10.23 21.69 37.33
CA SER A 239 8.93 22.21 37.79
C SER A 239 8.29 23.20 36.80
N THR A 240 9.07 23.86 35.97
CA THR A 240 8.56 24.72 34.89
C THR A 240 7.67 23.96 33.92
N MET A 241 8.06 22.70 33.58
CA MET A 241 7.25 21.82 32.70
C MET A 241 5.90 21.49 33.36
N TRP A 242 5.91 21.23 34.67
CA TRP A 242 4.70 20.91 35.42
C TRP A 242 3.73 22.08 35.48
N ASN A 243 4.26 23.26 35.80
CA ASN A 243 3.45 24.48 35.82
C ASN A 243 2.87 24.83 34.46
N LEU A 244 3.68 24.74 33.37
CA LEU A 244 3.20 25.05 32.02
C LEU A 244 2.15 24.05 31.55
N SER A 245 2.35 22.76 31.77
CA SER A 245 1.37 21.74 31.37
C SER A 245 0.03 21.89 32.10
N ASN A 246 0.07 22.30 33.38
CA ASN A 246 -1.13 22.52 34.19
C ASN A 246 -1.91 23.79 33.79
N ILE A 247 -1.20 24.85 33.40
CA ILE A 247 -1.82 26.14 32.98
C ILE A 247 -2.35 26.07 31.54
N PHE A 248 -1.79 25.21 30.70
CA PHE A 248 -2.18 25.16 29.30
C PHE A 248 -3.59 24.57 29.14
N SER A 249 -4.43 25.32 28.43
CA SER A 249 -5.72 24.78 27.98
C SER A 249 -5.49 23.66 26.96
N THR A 250 -6.41 22.70 26.89
CA THR A 250 -6.39 21.60 25.91
C THR A 250 -6.19 22.13 24.47
N TRP A 251 -6.79 23.29 24.15
CA TRP A 251 -6.63 23.92 22.84
C TRP A 251 -5.20 24.38 22.56
N ARG A 252 -4.51 24.88 23.58
CA ARG A 252 -3.10 25.26 23.48
C ARG A 252 -2.19 24.05 23.32
N LEU A 253 -2.46 22.96 24.05
CA LEU A 253 -1.74 21.69 23.87
C LEU A 253 -1.91 21.14 22.46
N LEU A 254 -3.14 21.15 21.91
CA LEU A 254 -3.40 20.78 20.51
C LEU A 254 -2.63 21.64 19.52
N ALA A 255 -2.60 22.96 19.71
CA ALA A 255 -1.89 23.87 18.83
C ALA A 255 -0.37 23.61 18.83
N VAL A 256 0.22 23.37 20.02
CA VAL A 256 1.65 23.04 20.15
C VAL A 256 1.95 21.70 19.48
N SER A 257 1.09 20.68 19.65
CA SER A 257 1.24 19.38 18.98
C SER A 257 1.18 19.51 17.46
N LEU A 258 0.20 20.29 16.95
CA LEU A 258 0.05 20.50 15.51
C LEU A 258 1.28 21.22 14.93
N LEU A 259 1.79 22.23 15.62
CA LEU A 259 3.02 22.94 15.23
C LEU A 259 4.23 22.00 15.25
N ALA A 260 4.36 21.15 16.28
CA ALA A 260 5.46 20.20 16.40
C ALA A 260 5.44 19.15 15.26
N VAL A 261 4.28 18.54 15.00
CA VAL A 261 4.12 17.56 13.94
C VAL A 261 4.32 18.18 12.55
N THR A 262 3.69 19.33 12.28
CA THR A 262 3.86 20.04 11.01
C THR A 262 5.31 20.48 10.79
N GLY A 263 5.96 21.00 11.83
CA GLY A 263 7.37 21.38 11.80
C GLY A 263 8.27 20.18 11.47
N MET A 264 8.03 19.02 12.11
CA MET A 264 8.79 17.79 11.87
C MET A 264 8.57 17.24 10.46
N VAL A 265 7.31 17.20 9.97
CA VAL A 265 7.00 16.79 8.57
C VAL A 265 7.75 17.68 7.59
N THR A 266 7.62 19.00 7.74
CA THR A 266 8.26 19.98 6.84
C THR A 266 9.77 19.81 6.87
N TRP A 267 10.34 19.64 8.05
CA TRP A 267 11.77 19.46 8.22
C TRP A 267 12.29 18.17 7.56
N ILE A 268 11.59 17.05 7.74
CA ILE A 268 11.94 15.77 7.08
C ILE A 268 11.87 15.91 5.56
N ILE A 269 10.83 16.54 5.04
CA ILE A 269 10.67 16.75 3.59
C ILE A 269 11.84 17.57 3.04
N ILE A 270 12.21 18.68 3.69
CA ILE A 270 13.28 19.57 3.21
C ILE A 270 14.66 18.90 3.36
N SER A 271 14.96 18.34 4.54
CA SER A 271 16.29 17.78 4.84
C SER A 271 16.64 16.58 3.99
N HIS A 272 15.64 15.80 3.57
CA HIS A 272 15.84 14.57 2.75
C HIS A 272 15.46 14.75 1.28
N ASN A 273 15.07 15.97 0.85
CA ASN A 273 14.64 16.27 -0.52
C ASN A 273 13.53 15.33 -1.03
N LEU A 274 12.49 15.14 -0.20
CA LEU A 274 11.41 14.21 -0.51
C LEU A 274 10.32 14.79 -1.42
N TRP A 275 10.35 16.11 -1.64
CA TRP A 275 9.35 16.80 -2.46
C TRP A 275 9.71 16.69 -3.93
N GLU A 276 8.81 16.13 -4.73
CA GLU A 276 8.97 16.08 -6.18
C GLU A 276 8.70 17.44 -6.82
N THR A 277 9.51 17.80 -7.82
CA THR A 277 9.42 19.06 -8.56
C THR A 277 9.07 18.81 -10.03
N ARG A 278 8.61 19.84 -10.74
CA ARG A 278 8.28 19.75 -12.17
C ARG A 278 9.45 19.37 -13.06
N GLU A 279 10.67 19.59 -12.63
CA GLU A 279 11.87 19.18 -13.36
C GLU A 279 12.07 17.65 -13.30
N GLN A 280 11.51 17.00 -12.27
CA GLN A 280 11.65 15.58 -12.01
C GLN A 280 10.47 14.77 -12.53
N GLU A 281 9.29 15.38 -12.61
CA GLU A 281 8.05 14.76 -13.09
C GLU A 281 7.31 15.74 -14.01
N ALA A 282 7.16 15.35 -15.28
CA ALA A 282 6.56 16.21 -16.31
C ALA A 282 5.03 16.30 -16.15
N ASP A 283 4.37 15.23 -15.73
CA ASP A 283 2.91 15.22 -15.52
C ASP A 283 2.55 15.74 -14.13
N ILE A 284 1.80 16.83 -14.10
CA ILE A 284 1.32 17.48 -12.87
C ILE A 284 0.45 16.54 -12.01
N ARG A 285 -0.24 15.58 -12.63
CA ARG A 285 -1.08 14.61 -11.90
C ARG A 285 -0.23 13.68 -11.05
N PHE A 286 0.80 13.07 -11.64
CA PHE A 286 1.73 12.22 -10.92
C PHE A 286 2.52 13.00 -9.86
N LEU A 287 2.93 14.25 -10.17
CA LEU A 287 3.57 15.13 -9.21
C LEU A 287 2.72 15.34 -7.95
N LYS A 288 1.42 15.63 -8.11
CA LYS A 288 0.49 15.80 -6.99
C LYS A 288 0.29 14.49 -6.21
N LEU A 289 0.18 13.36 -6.91
CA LEU A 289 0.02 12.05 -6.29
C LEU A 289 1.24 11.66 -5.46
N TYR A 290 2.44 11.79 -6.01
CA TYR A 290 3.68 11.43 -5.30
C TYR A 290 3.90 12.31 -4.07
N ASN A 291 3.70 13.61 -4.19
CA ASN A 291 3.79 14.53 -3.07
C ASN A 291 2.70 14.28 -2.03
N GLY A 292 1.46 14.02 -2.47
CA GLY A 292 0.35 13.65 -1.60
C GLY A 292 0.60 12.35 -0.83
N ALA A 293 1.10 11.32 -1.52
CA ALA A 293 1.45 10.03 -0.91
C ALA A 293 2.60 10.17 0.09
N THR A 294 3.63 10.94 -0.24
CA THR A 294 4.76 11.24 0.67
C THR A 294 4.27 11.96 1.92
N LEU A 295 3.46 13.01 1.77
CA LEU A 295 2.90 13.75 2.88
C LEU A 295 2.05 12.87 3.79
N LEU A 296 1.13 12.08 3.21
CA LEU A 296 0.26 11.18 3.98
C LEU A 296 1.06 10.08 4.69
N THR A 297 2.06 9.49 4.03
CA THR A 297 2.96 8.50 4.62
C THR A 297 3.67 9.05 5.85
N LEU A 298 4.25 10.25 5.74
CA LEU A 298 4.94 10.91 6.84
C LEU A 298 3.97 11.27 7.99
N LEU A 299 2.80 11.81 7.68
CA LEU A 299 1.79 12.14 8.69
C LEU A 299 1.37 10.91 9.48
N ILE A 300 1.07 9.80 8.81
CA ILE A 300 0.69 8.56 9.50
C ILE A 300 1.85 8.06 10.37
N SER A 301 3.07 8.03 9.83
CA SER A 301 4.25 7.60 10.57
C SER A 301 4.49 8.45 11.82
N LEU A 302 4.32 9.77 11.70
CA LEU A 302 4.52 10.70 12.83
C LEU A 302 3.39 10.65 13.85
N VAL A 303 2.16 10.34 13.45
CA VAL A 303 1.06 10.08 14.42
C VAL A 303 1.41 8.86 15.28
N PHE A 304 1.89 7.77 14.67
CA PHE A 304 2.33 6.60 15.43
C PHE A 304 3.55 6.90 16.31
N TYR A 305 4.54 7.64 15.78
CA TYR A 305 5.68 8.13 16.55
C TYR A 305 5.20 8.91 17.79
N PHE A 306 4.26 9.84 17.60
CA PHE A 306 3.71 10.66 18.67
C PHE A 306 3.00 9.84 19.73
N ILE A 307 2.20 8.84 19.33
CA ILE A 307 1.52 7.93 20.25
C ILE A 307 2.53 7.12 21.08
N VAL A 308 3.55 6.55 20.43
CA VAL A 308 4.59 5.77 21.13
C VAL A 308 5.32 6.65 22.14
N LEU A 309 5.75 7.84 21.73
CA LEU A 309 6.46 8.76 22.59
C LEU A 309 5.58 9.26 23.76
N TYR A 310 4.31 9.55 23.49
CA TYR A 310 3.33 9.90 24.51
C TYR A 310 3.17 8.82 25.58
N LEU A 311 3.03 7.57 25.17
CA LEU A 311 2.92 6.44 26.12
C LEU A 311 4.20 6.26 26.93
N MET A 312 5.38 6.46 26.31
CA MET A 312 6.65 6.43 27.05
C MET A 312 6.73 7.54 28.09
N PHE A 313 6.36 8.78 27.78
CA PHE A 313 6.35 9.88 28.73
C PHE A 313 5.29 9.72 29.82
N LEU A 314 4.11 9.22 29.47
CA LEU A 314 3.07 8.91 30.48
C LEU A 314 3.57 7.88 31.48
N THR A 315 4.19 6.81 31.00
CA THR A 315 4.78 5.77 31.86
C THR A 315 5.90 6.36 32.71
N ALA A 316 6.79 7.14 32.13
CA ALA A 316 7.89 7.78 32.86
C ALA A 316 7.36 8.76 33.95
N GLY A 317 6.35 9.56 33.60
CA GLY A 317 5.72 10.47 34.54
C GLY A 317 5.11 9.76 35.74
N LEU A 318 4.32 8.72 35.50
CA LEU A 318 3.66 7.93 36.55
C LEU A 318 4.68 7.20 37.45
N VAL A 319 5.81 6.75 36.91
CA VAL A 319 6.84 6.01 37.67
C VAL A 319 7.80 6.94 38.40
N LEU A 320 8.24 8.02 37.73
CA LEU A 320 9.34 8.85 38.23
C LEU A 320 8.89 10.05 39.09
N LEU A 321 7.63 10.48 38.96
CA LEU A 321 7.13 11.71 39.59
C LEU A 321 6.06 11.38 40.64
N PRO A 322 6.45 11.27 41.95
CA PRO A 322 5.48 11.02 43.02
C PRO A 322 4.50 12.20 43.20
N PRO A 323 3.20 11.96 43.38
CA PRO A 323 2.19 13.01 43.56
C PRO A 323 2.54 14.02 44.66
N ASP A 324 3.02 13.56 45.81
CA ASP A 324 3.39 14.41 46.95
C ASP A 324 4.52 15.40 46.62
N TYR A 325 5.45 14.99 45.73
CA TYR A 325 6.54 15.86 45.30
C TYR A 325 6.03 16.94 44.35
N ILE A 326 5.13 16.59 43.47
CA ILE A 326 4.52 17.53 42.51
C ILE A 326 3.68 18.57 43.27
N LEU A 327 2.82 18.14 44.19
CA LEU A 327 1.96 19.03 44.99
C LEU A 327 2.71 20.17 45.67
N ARG A 328 3.90 19.87 46.22
CA ARG A 328 4.74 20.88 46.90
C ARG A 328 5.30 21.94 45.93
N ASN A 329 5.36 21.62 44.63
CA ASN A 329 5.98 22.49 43.64
C ASN A 329 4.98 23.30 42.80
N ILE A 330 3.76 22.78 42.59
CA ILE A 330 2.75 23.44 41.75
C ILE A 330 1.68 24.19 42.55
N GLY A 331 1.61 23.97 43.89
CA GLY A 331 0.68 24.68 44.77
C GLY A 331 -0.78 24.28 44.63
N GLU A 332 -1.04 23.09 44.06
CA GLU A 332 -2.38 22.50 43.93
C GLU A 332 -2.73 21.67 45.17
N GLU A 333 -4.01 21.38 45.38
CA GLU A 333 -4.47 20.54 46.53
C GLU A 333 -4.39 19.05 46.22
N GLU A 334 -4.58 18.68 44.92
CA GLU A 334 -4.55 17.28 44.46
C GLU A 334 -3.88 17.14 43.11
N VAL A 335 -3.10 16.07 42.91
CA VAL A 335 -2.55 15.66 41.62
C VAL A 335 -3.27 14.41 41.14
N GLY A 336 -4.20 14.60 40.20
CA GLY A 336 -4.92 13.49 39.54
C GLY A 336 -4.22 12.99 38.28
N ILE A 337 -4.76 11.91 37.70
CA ILE A 337 -4.26 11.32 36.43
C ILE A 337 -4.22 12.33 35.30
N ARG A 338 -5.11 13.31 35.27
CA ARG A 338 -5.19 14.37 34.28
C ARG A 338 -3.87 15.15 34.17
N PHE A 339 -3.23 15.46 35.29
CA PHE A 339 -1.93 16.11 35.31
C PHE A 339 -0.89 15.32 34.51
N TYR A 340 -0.79 14.01 34.75
CA TYR A 340 0.17 13.15 34.04
C TYR A 340 -0.13 13.04 32.55
N LEU A 341 -1.41 13.01 32.17
CA LEU A 341 -1.83 13.01 30.78
C LEU A 341 -1.42 14.31 30.05
N GLU A 342 -1.67 15.46 30.68
CA GLU A 342 -1.33 16.77 30.14
C GLU A 342 0.19 17.01 30.10
N LEU A 343 0.91 16.60 31.15
CA LEU A 343 2.37 16.65 31.20
C LEU A 343 3.02 15.78 30.12
N ALA A 344 2.57 14.53 29.98
CA ALA A 344 3.04 13.63 28.95
C ALA A 344 2.76 14.20 27.55
N TRP A 345 1.58 14.78 27.34
CA TRP A 345 1.21 15.42 26.08
C TRP A 345 2.13 16.59 25.75
N PHE A 346 2.34 17.48 26.70
CA PHE A 346 3.21 18.64 26.53
C PHE A 346 4.67 18.22 26.27
N ALA A 347 5.19 17.25 27.05
CA ALA A 347 6.53 16.71 26.87
C ALA A 347 6.71 16.07 25.50
N THR A 348 5.72 15.30 25.02
CA THR A 348 5.73 14.71 23.68
C THR A 348 5.82 15.78 22.58
N SER A 349 5.00 16.82 22.67
CA SER A 349 4.98 17.90 21.68
C SER A 349 6.32 18.65 21.66
N LEU A 350 6.86 19.02 22.82
CA LEU A 350 8.11 19.74 22.92
C LEU A 350 9.30 18.89 22.42
N SER A 351 9.34 17.63 22.83
CA SER A 351 10.41 16.69 22.41
C SER A 351 10.36 16.40 20.91
N THR A 352 9.18 16.42 20.29
CA THR A 352 9.02 16.26 18.83
C THR A 352 9.68 17.42 18.08
N VAL A 353 9.61 18.65 18.61
CA VAL A 353 10.32 19.80 18.02
C VAL A 353 11.84 19.59 18.08
N VAL A 354 12.37 19.13 19.22
CA VAL A 354 13.80 18.84 19.36
C VAL A 354 14.23 17.69 18.46
N ALA A 355 13.40 16.66 18.39
CA ALA A 355 13.65 15.45 17.58
C ALA A 355 13.67 15.73 16.08
N SER A 356 13.00 16.78 15.61
CA SER A 356 13.02 17.16 14.19
C SER A 356 14.47 17.47 13.72
N ILE A 357 15.28 18.06 14.59
CA ILE A 357 16.71 18.30 14.30
C ILE A 357 17.46 16.97 14.20
N GLY A 358 17.18 16.02 15.10
CA GLY A 358 17.79 14.67 15.08
C GLY A 358 17.40 13.88 13.84
N ALA A 359 16.20 14.08 13.31
CA ALA A 359 15.73 13.39 12.11
C ALA A 359 16.59 13.73 10.86
N SER A 360 17.19 14.91 10.79
CA SER A 360 18.07 15.28 9.67
C SER A 360 19.41 14.53 9.63
N VAL A 361 19.81 13.93 10.73
CA VAL A 361 21.06 13.16 10.85
C VAL A 361 20.89 11.69 10.43
N GLN A 362 19.64 11.24 10.27
CA GLN A 362 19.35 9.89 9.77
C GLN A 362 19.87 9.71 8.34
N ASP A 363 20.18 8.47 7.99
CA ASP A 363 20.65 8.15 6.65
C ASP A 363 19.58 8.51 5.61
N LYS A 364 19.96 9.40 4.69
CA LYS A 364 19.07 9.88 3.63
C LYS A 364 18.53 8.75 2.77
N SER A 365 19.36 7.75 2.45
CA SER A 365 18.97 6.64 1.58
C SER A 365 17.80 5.86 2.17
N ILE A 366 17.82 5.56 3.47
CA ILE A 366 16.81 4.76 4.15
C ILE A 366 15.45 5.48 4.19
N ILE A 367 15.46 6.80 4.44
CA ILE A 367 14.21 7.60 4.44
C ILE A 367 13.68 7.76 3.02
N GLN A 368 14.56 8.01 2.06
CA GLN A 368 14.20 8.16 0.65
C GLN A 368 13.61 6.88 0.06
N GLU A 369 14.17 5.71 0.37
CA GLU A 369 13.61 4.40 -0.05
C GLU A 369 12.19 4.15 0.46
N SER A 370 11.79 4.82 1.53
CA SER A 370 10.43 4.76 2.08
C SER A 370 9.47 5.73 1.39
N THR A 371 9.92 6.51 0.40
CA THR A 371 9.09 7.46 -0.36
C THR A 371 8.95 7.04 -1.81
N TYR A 372 7.79 7.36 -2.37
CA TYR A 372 7.39 6.87 -3.69
C TYR A 372 8.24 7.43 -4.83
N GLY A 373 8.40 8.74 -4.87
CA GLY A 373 9.12 9.42 -5.93
C GLY A 373 10.59 9.03 -6.00
N TYR A 374 11.25 8.87 -4.85
CA TYR A 374 12.64 8.42 -4.82
C TYR A 374 12.80 6.99 -5.35
N ARG A 375 11.93 6.06 -4.92
CA ARG A 375 11.95 4.67 -5.44
C ARG A 375 11.77 4.64 -6.94
N HIS A 376 10.87 5.45 -7.47
CA HIS A 376 10.65 5.58 -8.91
C HIS A 376 11.91 6.05 -9.63
N ARG A 377 12.53 7.16 -9.18
CA ARG A 377 13.76 7.70 -9.78
C ARG A 377 14.96 6.74 -9.68
N PHE A 378 15.16 6.10 -8.55
CA PHE A 378 16.25 5.15 -8.35
C PHE A 378 16.17 3.98 -9.33
N ARG A 379 14.98 3.53 -9.63
CA ARG A 379 14.74 2.47 -10.61
C ARG A 379 15.00 2.93 -12.05
N LEU A 380 14.60 4.16 -12.41
CA LEU A 380 14.92 4.76 -13.71
C LEU A 380 16.43 4.86 -13.94
N GLN A 381 17.19 5.31 -12.94
CA GLN A 381 18.64 5.44 -13.05
C GLN A 381 19.38 4.11 -13.18
N ASN A 382 18.85 3.04 -12.62
CA ASN A 382 19.46 1.71 -12.78
C ASN A 382 19.17 1.09 -14.14
N LYS A 383 18.05 1.44 -14.79
CA LYS A 383 17.76 1.00 -16.17
C LYS A 383 18.73 1.56 -17.20
N GLU A 384 19.23 2.79 -17.00
CA GLU A 384 20.20 3.40 -17.94
C GLU A 384 21.59 2.77 -17.85
N LYS A 385 21.82 1.89 -16.87
CA LYS A 385 23.13 1.24 -16.64
C LYS A 385 23.19 -0.21 -17.10
N ASP A 386 22.03 -0.85 -17.29
CA ASP A 386 21.88 -2.20 -17.85
C ASP A 386 21.53 -2.14 -19.34
#